data_aea8e7128a1f6bfc7270d77eac9207c6
#
_entry.id   aea8e7128a1f6bfc7270d77eac9207c6
#
_cell.length_a   1.000
_cell.length_b   1.000
_cell.length_c   1.000
_cell.angle_alpha   90.00
_cell.angle_beta   90.00
_cell.angle_gamma   90.00
#
_symmetry.space_group_name_H-M   'P 1'
#
loop_
_entity.id
_entity.type
_entity.pdbx_description
1 polymer ?
#
loop_
_entity_poly.entity_id
_entity_poly.type
_entity_poly.pdbx_seq_one_letter_code
_entity_poly.pdbx_strand_id
1 'polypeptide(L)'
;MSLLGRNPYKGKGLGSVRKINGSGNNLDKPRLGATGTPFIRLGTAEYEDGVASPAGVANDAEGNPLIGVDGNPVARQPIPIFSKSEKQRLEKSGLEVVENKDGLSNNPDAPFVLLNPLDRPSARVISNATSKLDKGETDPSSNGLTAINWSFGQLINHDLNLARLSEDSFNIDIPENDANFTQDIPPTPTINRQKDGGLEFEFPRNAFKSGTGVVKNDKPKPGRVPNDLTHWLDLSVVYGSDKELAKSLRSFEGGKLKVFSEETESTSDDLLPADTEQVMRGGFFQGVGFLAGDERVSEQDALVAQHTLWVRNHNRIAQDLSEFHPKWNDRKIFERARQINIAQYQQIVTYEWLPQQIGEISKYQGYDSKETPQISDEFNAAGFRFGHSQTGNKIEVVD
;
A
#
# COMPACT_ATOMS: atom_id res chain seq x y z
N MET A 1 30.40 12.83 4.41
CA MET A 1 30.43 14.20 4.97
C MET A 1 29.16 14.38 5.79
N SER A 2 29.30 14.68 7.10
CA SER A 2 28.15 14.83 8.01
C SER A 2 27.32 16.04 7.59
N LEU A 3 26.15 15.81 6.99
CA LEU A 3 25.17 16.85 6.68
C LEU A 3 24.50 17.48 7.91
N LEU A 4 24.83 16.98 9.10
CA LEU A 4 24.33 17.46 10.37
C LEU A 4 25.44 18.23 11.09
N GLY A 5 25.60 19.52 10.80
CA GLY A 5 26.53 20.41 11.50
C GLY A 5 26.24 20.59 13.00
N ARG A 6 25.33 19.78 13.57
CA ARG A 6 25.02 19.69 14.99
C ARG A 6 24.87 18.24 15.39
N ASN A 7 25.58 17.83 16.44
CA ASN A 7 25.43 16.50 17.01
C ASN A 7 23.95 16.26 17.41
N PRO A 8 23.23 15.30 16.79
CA PRO A 8 21.80 15.07 17.02
C PRO A 8 21.49 14.67 18.46
N TYR A 9 22.47 14.18 19.19
CA TYR A 9 22.33 13.75 20.58
C TYR A 9 22.38 14.89 21.61
N LYS A 10 22.78 16.10 21.23
CA LYS A 10 22.92 17.26 22.14
C LYS A 10 21.65 18.09 22.39
N GLY A 11 20.49 17.66 21.93
CA GLY A 11 19.25 18.41 22.08
C GLY A 11 18.74 18.49 23.53
N LYS A 12 18.30 19.67 23.97
CA LYS A 12 17.83 19.95 25.36
C LYS A 12 16.46 19.40 25.75
N GLY A 13 15.72 18.81 24.86
CA GLY A 13 14.39 18.27 25.18
C GLY A 13 13.76 17.50 24.02
N LEU A 14 12.82 16.66 24.36
CA LEU A 14 11.84 16.18 23.40
C LEU A 14 10.97 17.38 23.04
N GLY A 15 11.01 17.83 21.82
CA GLY A 15 9.89 18.62 21.28
C GLY A 15 8.58 17.84 21.43
N SER A 16 7.51 18.27 20.80
CA SER A 16 6.29 17.49 20.76
C SER A 16 6.57 16.11 20.14
N VAL A 17 6.27 15.06 20.91
CA VAL A 17 6.44 13.68 20.43
C VAL A 17 5.29 13.34 19.47
N ARG A 18 5.62 12.84 18.30
CA ARG A 18 4.61 12.34 17.35
C ARG A 18 3.83 11.18 17.97
N LYS A 19 2.52 11.21 17.87
CA LYS A 19 1.68 10.10 18.30
C LYS A 19 1.80 8.94 17.30
N ILE A 20 1.73 7.71 17.80
CA ILE A 20 1.85 6.49 17.00
C ILE A 20 0.81 6.46 15.86
N ASN A 21 -0.41 6.89 16.14
CA ASN A 21 -1.48 6.91 15.14
C ASN A 21 -1.45 8.14 14.22
N GLY A 22 -0.39 8.92 14.17
CA GLY A 22 -0.23 10.08 13.31
C GLY A 22 -1.07 11.31 13.65
N SER A 23 -1.94 11.23 14.68
CA SER A 23 -2.77 12.37 15.06
C SER A 23 -1.93 13.50 15.70
N GLY A 24 -2.24 14.75 15.31
CA GLY A 24 -1.53 15.93 15.78
C GLY A 24 -0.27 16.28 14.97
N ASN A 25 0.06 15.52 13.93
CA ASN A 25 1.14 15.87 13.01
C ASN A 25 0.74 17.05 12.11
N ASN A 26 -0.52 17.15 11.70
CA ASN A 26 -1.05 18.38 11.16
C ASN A 26 -1.54 19.27 12.31
N LEU A 27 -0.99 20.49 12.42
CA LEU A 27 -1.23 21.37 13.57
C LEU A 27 -2.61 22.02 13.52
N ASP A 28 -3.15 22.30 12.33
CA ASP A 28 -4.48 22.92 12.17
C ASP A 28 -5.60 21.90 12.12
N LYS A 29 -5.32 20.70 11.59
CA LYS A 29 -6.28 19.61 11.43
C LYS A 29 -5.72 18.32 12.05
N PRO A 30 -5.74 18.19 13.39
CA PRO A 30 -5.00 17.10 14.10
C PRO A 30 -5.33 15.69 13.67
N ARG A 31 -6.48 15.45 13.05
CA ARG A 31 -6.87 14.12 12.55
C ARG A 31 -6.45 13.88 11.10
N LEU A 32 -6.01 14.90 10.37
CA LEU A 32 -5.61 14.76 8.98
C LEU A 32 -4.36 13.88 8.87
N GLY A 33 -4.43 12.86 8.05
CA GLY A 33 -3.36 11.87 7.87
C GLY A 33 -3.17 10.88 9.02
N ALA A 34 -4.04 10.89 10.03
CA ALA A 34 -4.03 9.87 11.09
C ALA A 34 -4.64 8.55 10.61
N THR A 35 -4.29 7.47 11.30
CA THR A 35 -4.86 6.13 11.11
C THR A 35 -6.39 6.17 10.99
N GLY A 36 -6.95 5.47 10.02
CA GLY A 36 -8.39 5.40 9.73
C GLY A 36 -8.94 6.61 8.97
N THR A 37 -8.07 7.59 8.57
CA THR A 37 -8.51 8.62 7.63
C THR A 37 -8.55 8.04 6.22
N PRO A 38 -9.60 8.34 5.41
CA PRO A 38 -9.70 7.81 4.06
C PRO A 38 -8.61 8.35 3.15
N PHE A 39 -8.25 7.57 2.16
CA PHE A 39 -7.53 8.08 1.00
C PHE A 39 -8.30 9.23 0.36
N ILE A 40 -7.62 10.20 -0.20
CA ILE A 40 -8.26 11.24 -1.01
C ILE A 40 -8.52 10.70 -2.42
N ARG A 41 -9.37 11.38 -3.17
CA ARG A 41 -9.56 11.14 -4.61
C ARG A 41 -9.12 12.36 -5.39
N LEU A 42 -8.39 12.14 -6.47
CA LEU A 42 -7.96 13.23 -7.35
C LEU A 42 -9.10 13.71 -8.25
N GLY A 43 -10.04 12.81 -8.54
CA GLY A 43 -11.25 13.10 -9.31
C GLY A 43 -12.52 12.83 -8.50
N THR A 44 -13.65 13.35 -8.99
CA THR A 44 -14.96 12.97 -8.49
C THR A 44 -15.25 11.54 -8.95
N ALA A 45 -15.43 10.62 -8.00
CA ALA A 45 -15.86 9.29 -8.33
C ALA A 45 -17.39 9.30 -8.51
N GLU A 46 -17.81 9.03 -9.71
CA GLU A 46 -19.21 8.83 -10.04
C GLU A 46 -19.44 7.33 -10.23
N TYR A 47 -20.43 6.79 -9.58
CA TYR A 47 -20.81 5.39 -9.64
C TYR A 47 -22.26 5.30 -10.12
N GLU A 48 -22.58 4.26 -10.87
CA GLU A 48 -23.89 4.03 -11.41
C GLU A 48 -24.99 4.00 -10.34
N ASP A 49 -24.70 3.42 -9.17
CA ASP A 49 -25.57 3.40 -8.00
C ASP A 49 -25.34 4.59 -7.06
N GLY A 50 -24.46 5.52 -7.41
CA GLY A 50 -24.10 6.68 -6.62
C GLY A 50 -23.25 6.39 -5.39
N VAL A 51 -22.98 5.14 -5.04
CA VAL A 51 -22.31 4.73 -3.79
C VAL A 51 -21.15 3.76 -3.97
N ALA A 52 -20.97 3.19 -5.17
CA ALA A 52 -20.03 2.09 -5.44
C ALA A 52 -20.40 0.82 -4.68
N SER A 53 -21.69 0.47 -4.66
CA SER A 53 -22.12 -0.78 -4.04
C SER A 53 -21.34 -1.96 -4.64
N PRO A 54 -20.70 -2.78 -3.82
CA PRO A 54 -20.05 -3.98 -4.31
C PRO A 54 -21.06 -5.04 -4.78
N ALA A 55 -22.29 -4.98 -4.30
CA ALA A 55 -23.37 -5.94 -4.53
C ALA A 55 -24.32 -5.57 -5.67
N GLY A 56 -23.88 -4.77 -6.64
CA GLY A 56 -24.66 -4.56 -7.86
C GLY A 56 -24.67 -5.84 -8.68
N VAL A 57 -25.87 -6.36 -8.96
CA VAL A 57 -26.06 -7.45 -9.91
C VAL A 57 -26.24 -6.84 -11.28
N ALA A 58 -25.49 -7.31 -12.28
CA ALA A 58 -25.73 -6.94 -13.67
C ALA A 58 -27.10 -7.49 -14.09
N ASN A 59 -27.93 -6.65 -14.69
CA ASN A 59 -29.24 -7.05 -15.17
C ASN A 59 -29.27 -7.05 -16.72
N ASP A 60 -30.12 -7.89 -17.30
CA ASP A 60 -30.46 -7.83 -18.72
C ASP A 60 -31.30 -6.57 -19.04
N ALA A 61 -31.67 -6.40 -20.31
CA ALA A 61 -32.47 -5.27 -20.76
C ALA A 61 -33.89 -5.24 -20.14
N GLU A 62 -34.38 -6.37 -19.65
CA GLU A 62 -35.66 -6.54 -18.98
C GLU A 62 -35.58 -6.35 -17.46
N GLY A 63 -34.36 -6.10 -16.91
CA GLY A 63 -34.14 -5.88 -15.48
C GLY A 63 -33.93 -7.15 -14.65
N ASN A 64 -33.81 -8.32 -15.27
CA ASN A 64 -33.56 -9.57 -14.57
C ASN A 64 -32.04 -9.72 -14.31
N PRO A 65 -31.64 -10.31 -13.17
CA PRO A 65 -30.25 -10.59 -12.89
C PRO A 65 -29.60 -11.44 -13.99
N LEU A 66 -28.50 -10.96 -14.56
CA LEU A 66 -27.66 -11.81 -15.39
C LEU A 66 -27.07 -12.90 -14.53
N ILE A 67 -27.24 -14.14 -14.96
CA ILE A 67 -26.70 -15.31 -14.26
C ILE A 67 -25.48 -15.78 -15.03
N GLY A 68 -24.36 -15.85 -14.33
CA GLY A 68 -23.11 -16.39 -14.88
C GLY A 68 -23.20 -17.89 -15.16
N VAL A 69 -22.21 -18.41 -15.85
CA VAL A 69 -22.11 -19.83 -16.18
C VAL A 69 -22.05 -20.73 -14.93
N ASP A 70 -21.70 -20.17 -13.81
CA ASP A 70 -21.68 -20.81 -12.49
C ASP A 70 -23.06 -20.85 -11.80
N GLY A 71 -24.08 -20.23 -12.41
CA GLY A 71 -25.43 -20.12 -11.87
C GLY A 71 -25.61 -19.04 -10.81
N ASN A 72 -24.58 -18.22 -10.57
CA ASN A 72 -24.63 -17.08 -9.65
C ASN A 72 -24.93 -15.77 -10.41
N PRO A 73 -25.50 -14.76 -9.74
CA PRO A 73 -25.63 -13.44 -10.32
C PRO A 73 -24.26 -12.83 -10.67
N VAL A 74 -24.13 -12.33 -11.88
CA VAL A 74 -22.92 -11.64 -12.33
C VAL A 74 -22.79 -10.33 -11.56
N ALA A 75 -21.67 -10.13 -10.89
CA ALA A 75 -21.37 -8.87 -10.22
C ALA A 75 -21.27 -7.73 -11.25
N ARG A 76 -21.99 -6.64 -10.99
CA ARG A 76 -21.96 -5.46 -11.85
C ARG A 76 -20.62 -4.76 -11.73
N GLN A 77 -19.92 -4.60 -12.84
CA GLN A 77 -18.74 -3.75 -12.89
C GLN A 77 -19.21 -2.28 -12.90
N PRO A 78 -18.76 -1.42 -11.98
CA PRO A 78 -19.09 -0.01 -12.05
C PRO A 78 -18.48 0.59 -13.32
N ILE A 79 -19.36 1.08 -14.21
CA ILE A 79 -18.93 1.78 -15.43
C ILE A 79 -18.68 3.24 -15.03
N PRO A 80 -17.48 3.78 -15.24
CA PRO A 80 -17.22 5.18 -14.92
C PRO A 80 -18.03 6.10 -15.83
N ILE A 81 -18.73 7.05 -15.23
CA ILE A 81 -19.48 8.11 -15.90
C ILE A 81 -18.55 9.30 -16.08
N PHE A 82 -18.49 9.84 -17.30
CA PHE A 82 -17.62 10.96 -17.62
C PHE A 82 -18.38 12.26 -17.81
N SER A 83 -17.92 13.33 -17.21
CA SER A 83 -18.38 14.70 -17.47
C SER A 83 -17.89 15.19 -18.84
N LYS A 84 -18.49 16.28 -19.36
CA LYS A 84 -18.03 16.90 -20.63
C LYS A 84 -16.55 17.28 -20.63
N SER A 85 -16.02 17.73 -19.51
CA SER A 85 -14.61 18.09 -19.39
C SER A 85 -13.69 16.87 -19.40
N GLU A 86 -14.13 15.79 -18.78
CA GLU A 86 -13.39 14.53 -18.79
C GLU A 86 -13.43 13.87 -20.17
N LYS A 87 -14.57 13.91 -20.87
CA LYS A 87 -14.66 13.48 -22.27
C LYS A 87 -13.57 14.15 -23.12
N GLN A 88 -13.48 15.48 -23.09
CA GLN A 88 -12.47 16.21 -23.87
C GLN A 88 -11.04 15.83 -23.50
N ARG A 89 -10.78 15.54 -22.23
CA ARG A 89 -9.46 15.08 -21.78
C ARG A 89 -9.14 13.68 -22.31
N LEU A 90 -10.09 12.78 -22.25
CA LEU A 90 -9.92 11.40 -22.73
C LEU A 90 -9.73 11.33 -24.24
N GLU A 91 -10.52 12.12 -24.98
CA GLU A 91 -10.37 12.25 -26.44
C GLU A 91 -8.98 12.79 -26.84
N LYS A 92 -8.47 13.79 -26.10
CA LYS A 92 -7.10 14.28 -26.28
C LYS A 92 -6.03 13.25 -25.98
N SER A 93 -6.34 12.25 -25.16
CA SER A 93 -5.45 11.11 -24.87
C SER A 93 -5.60 9.97 -25.88
N GLY A 94 -6.38 10.17 -26.94
CA GLY A 94 -6.59 9.16 -27.99
C GLY A 94 -7.62 8.09 -27.65
N LEU A 95 -8.40 8.28 -26.60
CA LEU A 95 -9.48 7.38 -26.21
C LEU A 95 -10.79 7.82 -26.89
N GLU A 96 -11.52 6.85 -27.43
CA GLU A 96 -12.84 7.12 -28.03
C GLU A 96 -13.92 7.13 -26.96
N VAL A 97 -14.61 8.27 -26.84
CA VAL A 97 -15.70 8.48 -25.87
C VAL A 97 -16.96 8.86 -26.64
N VAL A 98 -18.01 8.06 -26.51
CA VAL A 98 -19.26 8.27 -27.24
C VAL A 98 -20.40 8.71 -26.31
N GLU A 99 -21.43 9.34 -26.88
CA GLU A 99 -22.65 9.64 -26.14
C GLU A 99 -23.44 8.35 -25.87
N ASN A 100 -23.97 8.24 -24.66
CA ASN A 100 -24.76 7.08 -24.23
C ASN A 100 -26.19 7.15 -24.81
N LYS A 101 -26.32 7.07 -26.13
CA LYS A 101 -27.64 7.19 -26.81
C LYS A 101 -28.35 5.86 -26.98
N ASP A 102 -27.64 4.77 -26.96
CA ASP A 102 -28.15 3.45 -27.36
C ASP A 102 -28.15 2.42 -26.23
N GLY A 103 -28.17 2.86 -24.98
CA GLY A 103 -28.11 1.95 -23.83
C GLY A 103 -26.77 1.23 -23.66
N LEU A 104 -25.68 1.84 -24.17
CA LEU A 104 -24.30 1.35 -24.01
C LEU A 104 -23.86 1.29 -22.54
N SER A 105 -24.56 2.01 -21.68
CA SER A 105 -24.46 1.91 -20.23
C SER A 105 -25.84 1.62 -19.66
N ASN A 106 -25.92 0.76 -18.65
CA ASN A 106 -27.15 0.50 -17.91
C ASN A 106 -27.60 1.70 -17.05
N ASN A 107 -26.83 2.78 -17.02
CA ASN A 107 -27.25 4.04 -16.43
C ASN A 107 -27.77 4.99 -17.52
N PRO A 108 -29.10 5.21 -17.61
CA PRO A 108 -29.67 6.10 -18.60
C PRO A 108 -29.21 7.56 -18.44
N ASP A 109 -28.77 7.95 -17.26
CA ASP A 109 -28.29 9.30 -16.94
C ASP A 109 -26.80 9.50 -17.23
N ALA A 110 -26.07 8.44 -17.62
CA ALA A 110 -24.67 8.56 -18.02
C ALA A 110 -24.57 9.28 -19.36
N PRO A 111 -24.07 10.52 -19.43
CA PRO A 111 -24.06 11.30 -20.67
C PRO A 111 -23.05 10.75 -21.70
N PHE A 112 -21.99 10.12 -21.25
CA PHE A 112 -20.92 9.60 -22.09
C PHE A 112 -20.37 8.29 -21.54
N VAL A 113 -19.96 7.41 -22.43
CA VAL A 113 -19.32 6.13 -22.12
C VAL A 113 -18.08 5.97 -22.97
N LEU A 114 -17.10 5.21 -22.48
CA LEU A 114 -16.00 4.77 -23.34
C LEU A 114 -16.54 3.75 -24.34
N LEU A 115 -16.21 3.95 -25.60
CA LEU A 115 -16.56 2.97 -26.62
C LEU A 115 -15.90 1.65 -26.24
N ASN A 116 -16.75 0.63 -26.14
CA ASN A 116 -16.36 -0.74 -25.96
C ASN A 116 -15.60 -1.09 -24.66
N PRO A 117 -16.21 -0.91 -23.47
CA PRO A 117 -15.63 -1.44 -22.24
C PRO A 117 -15.48 -2.98 -22.25
N LEU A 118 -16.24 -3.68 -23.13
CA LEU A 118 -16.18 -5.14 -23.29
C LEU A 118 -14.98 -5.59 -24.15
N ASP A 119 -14.44 -4.72 -25.01
CA ASP A 119 -13.30 -5.05 -25.88
C ASP A 119 -11.95 -4.66 -25.25
N ARG A 120 -11.96 -4.17 -24.02
CA ARG A 120 -10.69 -3.94 -23.32
C ARG A 120 -10.03 -5.27 -23.04
N PRO A 121 -8.71 -5.39 -23.31
CA PRO A 121 -7.97 -6.54 -22.84
C PRO A 121 -8.17 -6.71 -21.34
N SER A 122 -8.25 -7.96 -20.88
CA SER A 122 -8.33 -8.22 -19.44
C SER A 122 -7.11 -7.62 -18.73
N ALA A 123 -7.23 -7.33 -17.44
CA ALA A 123 -6.11 -6.84 -16.63
C ALA A 123 -4.88 -7.76 -16.74
N ARG A 124 -5.11 -9.08 -16.89
CA ARG A 124 -4.06 -10.08 -17.06
C ARG A 124 -3.34 -9.93 -18.42
N VAL A 125 -4.07 -9.72 -19.50
CA VAL A 125 -3.48 -9.47 -20.83
C VAL A 125 -2.61 -8.21 -20.83
N ILE A 126 -3.11 -7.13 -20.22
CA ILE A 126 -2.36 -5.87 -20.08
C ILE A 126 -1.09 -6.10 -19.25
N SER A 127 -1.20 -6.79 -18.12
CA SER A 127 -0.05 -7.12 -17.27
C SER A 127 1.01 -7.90 -18.02
N ASN A 128 0.61 -8.93 -18.78
CA ASN A 128 1.55 -9.72 -19.58
C ASN A 128 2.22 -8.88 -20.68
N ALA A 129 1.47 -8.02 -21.35
CA ALA A 129 2.01 -7.18 -22.43
C ALA A 129 3.01 -6.12 -21.94
N THR A 130 2.85 -5.65 -20.71
CA THR A 130 3.65 -4.54 -20.16
C THR A 130 4.76 -4.98 -19.22
N SER A 131 4.64 -6.12 -18.58
CA SER A 131 5.51 -6.47 -17.44
C SER A 131 6.05 -7.89 -17.47
N LYS A 132 5.63 -8.73 -18.43
CA LYS A 132 6.11 -10.11 -18.52
C LYS A 132 7.54 -10.13 -19.06
N LEU A 133 8.41 -10.86 -18.38
CA LEU A 133 9.72 -11.27 -18.87
C LEU A 133 9.68 -12.74 -19.29
N ASP A 134 10.40 -13.10 -20.34
CA ASP A 134 10.56 -14.49 -20.72
C ASP A 134 11.43 -15.25 -19.69
N LYS A 135 11.23 -16.55 -19.60
CA LYS A 135 11.91 -17.37 -18.58
C LYS A 135 13.43 -17.28 -18.75
N GLY A 136 14.09 -16.71 -17.75
CA GLY A 136 15.54 -16.56 -17.72
C GLY A 136 16.02 -15.20 -18.26
N GLU A 137 15.14 -14.36 -18.79
CA GLU A 137 15.47 -12.99 -19.11
C GLU A 137 15.56 -12.14 -17.86
N THR A 138 16.50 -11.21 -17.86
CA THR A 138 16.61 -10.13 -16.89
C THR A 138 16.61 -8.83 -17.68
N ASP A 139 15.81 -7.88 -17.24
CA ASP A 139 15.86 -6.51 -17.74
C ASP A 139 16.51 -5.63 -16.66
N PRO A 140 17.84 -5.43 -16.74
CA PRO A 140 18.54 -4.63 -15.75
C PRO A 140 18.04 -3.19 -15.80
N SER A 141 17.95 -2.56 -14.64
CA SER A 141 17.57 -1.15 -14.55
C SER A 141 18.44 -0.27 -15.45
N SER A 142 17.83 0.48 -16.35
CA SER A 142 18.51 1.44 -17.23
C SER A 142 19.29 2.51 -16.44
N ASN A 143 18.90 2.76 -15.20
CA ASN A 143 19.52 3.70 -14.27
C ASN A 143 20.56 3.05 -13.35
N GLY A 144 20.84 1.74 -13.51
CA GLY A 144 21.80 1.01 -12.68
C GLY A 144 21.35 0.83 -11.24
N LEU A 145 20.05 0.83 -10.97
CA LEU A 145 19.49 0.63 -9.63
C LEU A 145 19.59 -0.83 -9.20
N THR A 146 19.93 -1.06 -7.96
CA THR A 146 20.01 -2.40 -7.36
C THR A 146 18.66 -2.89 -6.85
N ALA A 147 18.56 -4.17 -6.49
CA ALA A 147 17.36 -4.75 -5.88
C ALA A 147 16.92 -4.07 -4.58
N ILE A 148 17.84 -3.44 -3.85
CA ILE A 148 17.52 -2.65 -2.65
C ILE A 148 16.58 -1.47 -2.99
N ASN A 149 16.66 -0.92 -4.21
CA ASN A 149 15.82 0.21 -4.60
C ASN A 149 14.33 -0.14 -4.56
N TRP A 150 13.92 -1.25 -5.17
CA TRP A 150 12.51 -1.64 -5.18
C TRP A 150 12.06 -2.17 -3.81
N SER A 151 12.89 -2.92 -3.08
CA SER A 151 12.52 -3.42 -1.75
C SER A 151 12.38 -2.28 -0.74
N PHE A 152 13.21 -1.23 -0.84
CA PHE A 152 13.03 -0.02 -0.05
C PHE A 152 11.78 0.76 -0.46
N GLY A 153 11.46 0.80 -1.75
CA GLY A 153 10.19 1.33 -2.25
C GLY A 153 8.98 0.59 -1.69
N GLN A 154 9.07 -0.73 -1.55
CA GLN A 154 8.03 -1.53 -0.88
C GLN A 154 7.90 -1.16 0.60
N LEU A 155 9.01 -1.01 1.31
CA LEU A 155 8.99 -0.55 2.71
C LEU A 155 8.29 0.81 2.85
N ILE A 156 8.60 1.77 1.95
CA ILE A 156 7.93 3.08 1.91
C ILE A 156 6.44 2.93 1.64
N ASN A 157 6.05 2.06 0.71
CA ASN A 157 4.65 1.77 0.45
C ASN A 157 3.95 1.24 1.70
N HIS A 158 4.56 0.30 2.40
CA HIS A 158 4.04 -0.27 3.63
C HIS A 158 4.01 0.72 4.80
N ASP A 159 4.81 1.76 4.78
CA ASP A 159 4.75 2.85 5.77
C ASP A 159 3.56 3.79 5.55
N LEU A 160 3.10 3.92 4.29
CA LEU A 160 2.12 4.94 3.90
C LEU A 160 0.70 4.43 3.73
N ASN A 161 0.51 3.14 3.47
CA ASN A 161 -0.82 2.62 3.16
C ASN A 161 -1.04 1.16 3.55
N LEU A 162 -2.23 0.92 4.07
CA LEU A 162 -2.83 -0.39 4.24
C LEU A 162 -4.34 -0.24 4.13
N ALA A 163 -4.94 -0.80 3.08
CA ALA A 163 -6.38 -0.85 2.91
C ALA A 163 -6.89 -2.25 3.27
N ARG A 164 -7.85 -2.35 4.17
CA ARG A 164 -8.46 -3.65 4.51
C ARG A 164 -9.23 -4.18 3.33
N LEU A 165 -9.15 -5.49 3.16
CA LEU A 165 -10.01 -6.21 2.24
C LEU A 165 -11.39 -6.39 2.86
N SER A 166 -12.43 -6.40 2.00
CA SER A 166 -13.78 -6.82 2.35
C SER A 166 -13.97 -8.30 2.01
N GLU A 167 -15.12 -8.83 2.34
CA GLU A 167 -15.54 -10.16 1.90
C GLU A 167 -16.00 -10.16 0.44
N ASP A 168 -16.21 -8.97 -0.15
CA ASP A 168 -16.62 -8.83 -1.55
C ASP A 168 -15.41 -8.98 -2.47
N SER A 169 -15.62 -9.66 -3.58
CA SER A 169 -14.61 -9.87 -4.61
C SER A 169 -15.20 -9.68 -6.01
N PHE A 170 -14.33 -9.65 -7.00
CA PHE A 170 -14.68 -9.78 -8.42
C PHE A 170 -13.62 -10.65 -9.11
N ASN A 171 -14.02 -11.27 -10.23
CA ASN A 171 -13.13 -12.16 -10.94
C ASN A 171 -12.41 -11.45 -12.08
N ILE A 172 -11.15 -11.79 -12.29
CA ILE A 172 -10.32 -11.36 -13.42
C ILE A 172 -10.03 -12.59 -14.27
N ASP A 173 -10.51 -12.58 -15.51
CA ASP A 173 -10.29 -13.67 -16.45
C ASP A 173 -8.82 -13.86 -16.77
N ILE A 174 -8.35 -15.11 -16.78
CA ILE A 174 -7.03 -15.52 -17.24
C ILE A 174 -7.20 -16.09 -18.64
N PRO A 175 -6.65 -15.47 -19.71
CA PRO A 175 -6.78 -15.96 -21.06
C PRO A 175 -6.15 -17.36 -21.23
N GLU A 176 -6.71 -18.21 -22.08
CA GLU A 176 -6.19 -19.55 -22.38
C GLU A 176 -4.76 -19.53 -22.95
N ASN A 177 -4.38 -18.44 -23.63
CA ASN A 177 -3.05 -18.23 -24.18
C ASN A 177 -2.10 -17.52 -23.20
N ASP A 178 -2.49 -17.38 -21.92
CA ASP A 178 -1.58 -16.88 -20.88
C ASP A 178 -0.39 -17.82 -20.74
N ALA A 179 0.81 -17.29 -20.67
CA ALA A 179 2.03 -18.11 -20.62
C ALA A 179 2.14 -18.96 -19.35
N ASN A 180 1.43 -18.58 -18.29
CA ASN A 180 1.35 -19.33 -17.06
C ASN A 180 0.04 -20.15 -16.96
N PHE A 181 -0.79 -20.11 -18.01
CA PHE A 181 -1.97 -20.95 -18.11
C PHE A 181 -1.54 -22.38 -18.38
N THR A 182 -1.75 -23.27 -17.43
CA THR A 182 -1.66 -24.70 -17.65
C THR A 182 -2.99 -25.32 -17.19
N GLN A 183 -3.49 -26.28 -17.96
CA GLN A 183 -4.71 -27.01 -17.59
C GLN A 183 -4.54 -27.77 -16.25
N ASP A 184 -3.30 -27.95 -15.82
CA ASP A 184 -2.93 -28.67 -14.61
C ASP A 184 -2.77 -27.76 -13.38
N ILE A 185 -3.00 -26.44 -13.49
CA ILE A 185 -2.98 -25.56 -12.30
C ILE A 185 -4.12 -25.99 -11.37
N PRO A 186 -3.82 -26.50 -10.18
CA PRO A 186 -4.86 -26.84 -9.23
C PRO A 186 -5.57 -25.55 -8.78
N PRO A 187 -6.87 -25.59 -8.50
CA PRO A 187 -7.56 -24.48 -7.87
C PRO A 187 -6.83 -24.08 -6.59
N THR A 188 -6.57 -22.79 -6.46
CA THR A 188 -6.05 -22.19 -5.23
C THR A 188 -7.15 -21.33 -4.60
N PRO A 189 -6.99 -20.83 -3.38
CA PRO A 189 -7.97 -19.91 -2.80
C PRO A 189 -8.24 -18.66 -3.64
N THR A 190 -7.34 -18.34 -4.58
CA THR A 190 -7.42 -17.14 -5.43
C THR A 190 -7.55 -17.46 -6.92
N ILE A 191 -7.42 -18.72 -7.33
CA ILE A 191 -7.56 -19.13 -8.74
C ILE A 191 -8.69 -20.15 -8.81
N ASN A 192 -9.74 -19.78 -9.52
CA ASN A 192 -10.92 -20.60 -9.72
C ASN A 192 -10.96 -21.11 -11.16
N ARG A 193 -11.53 -22.31 -11.34
CA ARG A 193 -11.82 -22.84 -12.67
C ARG A 193 -13.28 -22.60 -13.01
N GLN A 194 -13.52 -21.94 -14.13
CA GLN A 194 -14.84 -21.71 -14.66
C GLN A 194 -15.45 -23.01 -15.20
N LYS A 195 -16.78 -23.06 -15.37
CA LYS A 195 -17.50 -24.24 -15.88
C LYS A 195 -17.12 -24.62 -17.31
N ASP A 196 -16.70 -23.66 -18.11
CA ASP A 196 -16.21 -23.84 -19.48
C ASP A 196 -14.76 -24.27 -19.56
N GLY A 197 -14.07 -24.39 -18.41
CA GLY A 197 -12.66 -24.76 -18.28
C GLY A 197 -11.69 -23.60 -18.23
N GLY A 198 -12.14 -22.36 -18.38
CA GLY A 198 -11.34 -21.14 -18.19
C GLY A 198 -10.84 -21.01 -16.75
N LEU A 199 -9.85 -20.17 -16.55
CA LEU A 199 -9.35 -19.79 -15.22
C LEU A 199 -9.69 -18.32 -14.94
N GLU A 200 -9.88 -18.03 -13.66
CA GLU A 200 -10.11 -16.68 -13.16
C GLU A 200 -9.41 -16.45 -11.83
N PHE A 201 -8.96 -15.22 -11.60
CA PHE A 201 -8.53 -14.77 -10.29
C PHE A 201 -9.71 -14.17 -9.53
N GLU A 202 -9.94 -14.65 -8.32
CA GLU A 202 -10.76 -13.95 -7.37
C GLU A 202 -9.97 -12.77 -6.79
N PHE A 203 -10.44 -11.55 -7.05
CA PHE A 203 -9.78 -10.32 -6.63
C PHE A 203 -10.63 -9.61 -5.56
N PRO A 204 -10.20 -9.58 -4.30
CA PRO A 204 -10.97 -8.97 -3.22
C PRO A 204 -11.03 -7.45 -3.34
N ARG A 205 -12.16 -6.86 -2.97
CA ARG A 205 -12.37 -5.41 -2.89
C ARG A 205 -11.89 -4.86 -1.54
N ASN A 206 -11.61 -3.57 -1.52
CA ASN A 206 -11.32 -2.88 -0.26
C ASN A 206 -12.61 -2.61 0.52
N ALA A 207 -12.53 -2.74 1.84
CA ALA A 207 -13.60 -2.38 2.75
C ALA A 207 -13.82 -0.85 2.79
N PHE A 208 -15.06 -0.42 2.84
CA PHE A 208 -15.37 0.99 2.99
C PHE A 208 -15.41 1.42 4.48
N LYS A 209 -15.07 2.65 4.70
CA LYS A 209 -15.27 3.31 5.99
C LYS A 209 -16.75 3.30 6.38
N SER A 210 -17.04 2.92 7.62
CA SER A 210 -18.39 2.91 8.16
C SER A 210 -19.14 4.22 7.88
N GLY A 211 -20.38 4.09 7.40
CA GLY A 211 -21.24 5.20 7.02
C GLY A 211 -20.88 5.87 5.68
N THR A 212 -20.09 5.21 4.85
CA THR A 212 -19.88 5.51 3.42
C THR A 212 -20.23 4.30 2.58
N GLY A 213 -20.39 4.46 1.26
CA GLY A 213 -20.90 3.40 0.40
C GLY A 213 -22.38 3.08 0.63
N VAL A 214 -23.15 4.08 1.01
CA VAL A 214 -24.58 3.92 1.39
C VAL A 214 -25.42 5.08 0.88
N VAL A 215 -26.70 4.84 0.65
CA VAL A 215 -27.69 5.90 0.44
C VAL A 215 -28.28 6.27 1.80
N LYS A 216 -28.24 7.54 2.17
CA LYS A 216 -28.82 8.04 3.42
C LYS A 216 -29.70 9.26 3.15
N ASN A 217 -30.99 9.18 3.51
CA ASN A 217 -31.99 10.22 3.25
C ASN A 217 -32.03 10.61 1.76
N ASP A 218 -32.14 9.63 0.88
CA ASP A 218 -32.16 9.74 -0.59
C ASP A 218 -30.94 10.47 -1.19
N LYS A 219 -29.84 10.55 -0.42
CA LYS A 219 -28.56 11.10 -0.89
C LYS A 219 -27.51 10.01 -0.92
N PRO A 220 -26.94 9.73 -2.08
CA PRO A 220 -25.82 8.81 -2.18
C PRO A 220 -24.61 9.37 -1.47
N LYS A 221 -23.92 8.53 -0.73
CA LYS A 221 -22.68 8.83 -0.06
C LYS A 221 -21.61 7.83 -0.53
N PRO A 222 -20.79 8.20 -1.49
CA PRO A 222 -19.81 7.29 -2.09
C PRO A 222 -18.93 6.61 -1.08
N GLY A 223 -18.59 5.35 -1.35
CA GLY A 223 -17.66 4.56 -0.55
C GLY A 223 -16.29 5.25 -0.45
N ARG A 224 -15.69 5.23 0.71
CA ARG A 224 -14.35 5.76 0.98
C ARG A 224 -13.51 4.70 1.65
N VAL A 225 -12.39 4.37 1.07
CA VAL A 225 -11.44 3.40 1.63
C VAL A 225 -10.62 4.07 2.73
N PRO A 226 -10.67 3.58 3.97
CA PRO A 226 -9.80 4.09 5.05
C PRO A 226 -8.38 3.54 4.88
N ASN A 227 -7.41 4.33 5.30
CA ASN A 227 -6.05 3.85 5.50
C ASN A 227 -5.89 3.36 6.95
N ASP A 228 -5.54 2.12 7.14
CA ASP A 228 -5.34 1.53 8.47
C ASP A 228 -4.00 1.95 9.09
N LEU A 229 -3.12 2.56 8.29
CA LEU A 229 -1.88 3.18 8.72
C LEU A 229 -2.01 4.71 8.78
N THR A 230 -0.93 5.36 9.17
CA THR A 230 -0.78 6.81 9.01
C THR A 230 -0.45 7.14 7.56
N HIS A 231 -0.75 8.36 7.12
CA HIS A 231 -0.31 8.87 5.81
C HIS A 231 1.04 9.62 5.91
N TRP A 232 1.80 9.38 6.96
CA TRP A 232 3.05 10.07 7.23
C TRP A 232 4.23 9.14 7.03
N LEU A 233 5.32 9.66 6.50
CA LEU A 233 6.61 8.97 6.53
C LEU A 233 7.13 8.96 7.97
N ASP A 234 6.66 8.05 8.79
CA ASP A 234 6.91 8.02 10.24
C ASP A 234 7.44 6.69 10.76
N LEU A 235 7.87 5.81 9.83
CA LEU A 235 8.36 4.46 10.13
C LEU A 235 7.33 3.63 10.91
N SER A 236 6.05 3.76 10.55
CA SER A 236 5.01 2.91 11.12
C SER A 236 5.30 1.42 10.91
N VAL A 237 6.02 1.06 9.85
CA VAL A 237 6.55 -0.29 9.60
C VAL A 237 7.45 -0.82 10.74
N VAL A 238 8.05 0.07 11.52
CA VAL A 238 8.91 -0.26 12.66
C VAL A 238 8.19 -0.08 13.99
N TYR A 239 7.35 0.97 14.09
CA TYR A 239 6.77 1.39 15.37
C TYR A 239 5.31 1.04 15.54
N GLY A 240 4.66 0.55 14.48
CA GLY A 240 3.20 0.33 14.43
C GLY A 240 2.40 1.62 14.26
N SER A 241 1.11 1.48 13.98
CA SER A 241 0.15 2.57 13.84
C SER A 241 -0.93 2.58 14.93
N ASP A 242 -0.94 1.60 15.81
CA ASP A 242 -1.80 1.52 16.98
C ASP A 242 -0.97 1.35 18.27
N LYS A 243 -1.64 1.59 19.42
CA LYS A 243 -0.93 1.61 20.69
C LYS A 243 -0.53 0.22 21.18
N GLU A 244 -1.33 -0.78 20.96
CA GLU A 244 -1.09 -2.11 21.53
C GLU A 244 0.06 -2.77 20.78
N LEU A 245 0.04 -2.70 19.45
CA LEU A 245 1.16 -3.15 18.63
C LEU A 245 2.45 -2.39 18.98
N ALA A 246 2.41 -1.04 19.02
CA ALA A 246 3.57 -0.23 19.37
C ALA A 246 4.15 -0.56 20.75
N LYS A 247 3.28 -0.95 21.71
CA LYS A 247 3.69 -1.39 23.03
C LYS A 247 4.33 -2.79 22.99
N SER A 248 3.78 -3.70 22.22
CA SER A 248 4.31 -5.07 22.11
C SER A 248 5.72 -5.12 21.52
N LEU A 249 6.05 -4.15 20.65
CA LEU A 249 7.37 -4.04 20.00
C LEU A 249 8.49 -3.50 20.92
N ARG A 250 8.16 -2.94 22.09
CA ARG A 250 9.14 -2.34 22.98
C ARG A 250 9.73 -3.35 23.97
N SER A 251 11.04 -3.26 24.23
CA SER A 251 11.68 -4.00 25.32
C SER A 251 11.36 -3.38 26.70
N PHE A 252 11.07 -2.07 26.75
CA PHE A 252 10.97 -1.25 27.97
C PHE A 252 12.27 -1.17 28.78
N GLU A 253 13.38 -1.43 28.14
CA GLU A 253 14.72 -1.35 28.72
C GLU A 253 15.64 -0.54 27.80
N GLY A 254 16.28 0.50 28.36
CA GLY A 254 17.22 1.36 27.63
C GLY A 254 16.65 2.08 26.41
N GLY A 255 15.33 2.21 26.32
CA GLY A 255 14.66 2.82 25.18
C GLY A 255 14.70 1.99 23.89
N LYS A 256 14.93 0.68 23.98
CA LYS A 256 15.10 -0.20 22.83
C LYS A 256 13.81 -0.85 22.37
N LEU A 257 13.78 -1.26 21.12
CA LEU A 257 12.84 -2.21 20.55
C LEU A 257 13.29 -3.63 20.87
N LYS A 258 12.33 -4.57 20.92
CA LYS A 258 12.59 -6.00 21.08
C LYS A 258 13.33 -6.53 19.86
N VAL A 259 14.28 -7.40 20.12
CA VAL A 259 15.00 -8.20 19.14
C VAL A 259 15.14 -9.62 19.68
N PHE A 260 15.34 -10.56 18.78
CA PHE A 260 15.76 -11.91 19.11
C PHE A 260 17.25 -12.02 18.85
N SER A 261 18.02 -12.41 19.85
CA SER A 261 19.46 -12.69 19.74
C SER A 261 19.66 -14.17 20.02
N GLU A 262 20.15 -14.94 19.06
CA GLU A 262 20.75 -16.21 19.38
C GLU A 262 22.16 -15.95 19.93
N GLU A 263 22.41 -16.37 21.15
CA GLU A 263 23.77 -16.41 21.70
C GLU A 263 24.58 -17.50 20.99
N THR A 264 25.03 -17.22 19.77
CA THR A 264 26.04 -18.00 19.09
C THR A 264 27.37 -17.23 19.15
N GLU A 265 28.49 -17.94 19.35
CA GLU A 265 29.81 -17.38 19.57
C GLU A 265 30.33 -16.43 18.45
N SER A 266 29.57 -16.22 17.39
CA SER A 266 30.06 -15.58 16.16
C SER A 266 29.40 -14.27 15.78
N THR A 267 28.13 -14.02 16.10
CA THR A 267 27.44 -12.78 15.69
C THR A 267 26.33 -12.41 16.65
N SER A 268 26.29 -11.18 17.14
CA SER A 268 25.14 -10.57 17.81
C SER A 268 24.10 -10.18 16.75
N ASP A 269 23.43 -11.14 16.15
CA ASP A 269 22.45 -10.85 15.13
C ASP A 269 21.12 -10.53 15.79
N ASP A 270 20.94 -9.26 16.14
CA ASP A 270 19.65 -8.73 16.58
C ASP A 270 18.63 -8.87 15.44
N LEU A 271 17.92 -9.98 15.40
CA LEU A 271 16.85 -10.27 14.46
C LEU A 271 15.51 -9.71 14.96
N LEU A 272 14.52 -9.63 14.07
CA LEU A 272 13.16 -9.32 14.51
C LEU A 272 12.64 -10.44 15.42
N PRO A 273 11.82 -10.12 16.43
CA PRO A 273 11.18 -11.14 17.26
C PRO A 273 10.27 -12.04 16.43
N ALA A 274 10.13 -13.29 16.83
CA ALA A 274 9.14 -14.18 16.24
C ALA A 274 7.71 -13.72 16.59
N ASP A 275 6.80 -13.81 15.63
CA ASP A 275 5.37 -13.54 15.82
C ASP A 275 4.65 -14.75 16.42
N THR A 276 4.89 -15.01 17.72
CA THR A 276 4.32 -16.17 18.42
C THR A 276 2.81 -16.07 18.64
N GLU A 277 2.24 -14.88 18.56
CA GLU A 277 0.80 -14.62 18.72
C GLU A 277 0.05 -14.58 17.38
N GLN A 278 0.77 -14.76 16.27
CA GLN A 278 0.24 -14.78 14.90
C GLN A 278 -0.59 -13.51 14.56
N VAL A 279 -0.11 -12.36 15.00
CA VAL A 279 -0.76 -11.06 14.75
C VAL A 279 -0.37 -10.46 13.39
N MET A 280 0.68 -10.99 12.78
CA MET A 280 1.17 -10.58 11.46
C MET A 280 0.61 -11.49 10.37
N ARG A 281 0.49 -10.98 9.15
CA ARG A 281 0.18 -11.83 8.00
C ARG A 281 1.35 -12.77 7.75
N GLY A 282 1.06 -14.07 7.69
CA GLY A 282 2.03 -15.05 7.23
C GLY A 282 2.49 -14.68 5.82
N GLY A 283 3.80 -14.65 5.58
CA GLY A 283 4.37 -14.47 4.26
C GLY A 283 4.27 -15.75 3.42
N PHE A 284 5.00 -15.77 2.31
CA PHE A 284 5.14 -16.99 1.48
C PHE A 284 5.82 -18.15 2.21
N PHE A 285 6.38 -17.90 3.37
CA PHE A 285 7.02 -18.91 4.20
C PHE A 285 6.01 -19.59 5.12
N GLN A 286 5.92 -20.90 5.02
CA GLN A 286 5.17 -21.71 5.99
C GLN A 286 5.97 -21.72 7.30
N GLY A 287 5.50 -21.00 8.31
CA GLY A 287 6.16 -20.98 9.61
C GLY A 287 5.72 -19.80 10.47
N VAL A 288 6.43 -19.60 11.57
CA VAL A 288 6.26 -18.45 12.45
C VAL A 288 6.87 -17.24 11.75
N GLY A 289 6.05 -16.22 11.47
CA GLY A 289 6.49 -14.95 10.91
C GLY A 289 7.29 -14.11 11.91
N PHE A 290 7.72 -12.94 11.47
CA PHE A 290 8.39 -11.96 12.31
C PHE A 290 7.42 -10.91 12.82
N LEU A 291 7.60 -10.46 14.06
CA LEU A 291 6.84 -9.37 14.66
C LEU A 291 7.48 -8.02 14.30
N ALA A 292 6.71 -7.14 13.68
CA ALA A 292 7.13 -5.79 13.30
C ALA A 292 5.98 -4.78 13.40
N GLY A 293 6.22 -3.55 12.98
CA GLY A 293 5.20 -2.49 12.99
C GLY A 293 4.15 -2.62 11.86
N ASP A 294 4.41 -3.44 10.85
CA ASP A 294 3.48 -3.71 9.74
C ASP A 294 3.28 -5.22 9.58
N GLU A 295 2.02 -5.61 9.38
CA GLU A 295 1.62 -7.02 9.30
C GLU A 295 2.18 -7.78 8.09
N ARG A 296 2.71 -7.09 7.08
CA ARG A 296 3.27 -7.63 5.84
C ARG A 296 4.77 -7.88 5.91
N VAL A 297 5.40 -7.71 7.06
CA VAL A 297 6.86 -7.82 7.24
C VAL A 297 7.47 -9.07 6.62
N SER A 298 6.76 -10.20 6.69
CA SER A 298 7.23 -11.50 6.22
C SER A 298 6.85 -11.84 4.77
N GLU A 299 6.44 -10.84 3.96
CA GLU A 299 6.09 -11.08 2.55
C GLU A 299 7.27 -11.60 1.72
N GLN A 300 8.50 -11.14 2.01
CA GLN A 300 9.72 -11.61 1.35
C GLN A 300 10.98 -11.17 2.11
N ASP A 301 12.12 -11.85 1.89
CA ASP A 301 13.35 -11.70 2.67
C ASP A 301 13.95 -10.30 2.64
N ALA A 302 13.97 -9.63 1.47
CA ALA A 302 14.52 -8.29 1.37
C ALA A 302 13.70 -7.28 2.19
N LEU A 303 12.39 -7.51 2.34
CA LEU A 303 11.53 -6.69 3.18
C LEU A 303 11.83 -6.94 4.67
N VAL A 304 12.00 -8.19 5.09
CA VAL A 304 12.43 -8.56 6.45
C VAL A 304 13.77 -7.86 6.79
N ALA A 305 14.73 -7.92 5.86
CA ALA A 305 16.01 -7.28 6.02
C ALA A 305 15.89 -5.76 6.22
N GLN A 306 15.02 -5.09 5.46
CA GLN A 306 14.75 -3.66 5.61
C GLN A 306 14.15 -3.33 6.97
N HIS A 307 13.17 -4.08 7.44
CA HIS A 307 12.59 -3.89 8.78
C HIS A 307 13.65 -4.08 9.86
N THR A 308 14.45 -5.15 9.76
CA THR A 308 15.55 -5.45 10.69
C THR A 308 16.56 -4.31 10.76
N LEU A 309 16.95 -3.76 9.61
CA LEU A 309 17.90 -2.64 9.53
C LEU A 309 17.41 -1.42 10.35
N TRP A 310 16.14 -1.05 10.21
CA TRP A 310 15.57 0.11 10.90
C TRP A 310 15.36 -0.14 12.39
N VAL A 311 15.07 -1.37 12.81
CA VAL A 311 15.02 -1.76 14.23
C VAL A 311 16.42 -1.69 14.85
N ARG A 312 17.44 -2.23 14.19
CA ARG A 312 18.83 -2.15 14.63
C ARG A 312 19.32 -0.69 14.72
N ASN A 313 18.98 0.13 13.73
CA ASN A 313 19.34 1.55 13.76
C ASN A 313 18.70 2.28 14.94
N HIS A 314 17.40 2.00 15.24
CA HIS A 314 16.77 2.53 16.46
C HIS A 314 17.51 2.11 17.71
N ASN A 315 17.83 0.84 17.88
CA ASN A 315 18.51 0.30 19.07
C ASN A 315 19.91 0.87 19.24
N ARG A 316 20.67 1.04 18.14
CA ARG A 316 21.96 1.72 18.14
C ARG A 316 21.84 3.18 18.62
N ILE A 317 20.86 3.93 18.08
CA ILE A 317 20.61 5.32 18.50
C ILE A 317 20.22 5.37 19.98
N ALA A 318 19.40 4.44 20.45
CA ALA A 318 18.97 4.34 21.85
C ALA A 318 20.18 4.08 22.76
N GLN A 319 21.09 3.21 22.36
CA GLN A 319 22.33 2.95 23.07
C GLN A 319 23.21 4.22 23.18
N ASP A 320 23.48 4.88 22.04
CA ASP A 320 24.25 6.13 22.01
C ASP A 320 23.62 7.20 22.92
N LEU A 321 22.29 7.32 22.90
CA LEU A 321 21.57 8.28 23.75
C LEU A 321 21.68 7.94 25.25
N SER A 322 21.66 6.68 25.61
CA SER A 322 21.78 6.25 27.01
C SER A 322 23.18 6.58 27.57
N GLU A 323 24.22 6.43 26.76
CA GLU A 323 25.57 6.78 27.09
C GLU A 323 25.78 8.30 27.23
N PHE A 324 25.22 9.07 26.29
CA PHE A 324 25.26 10.53 26.33
C PHE A 324 24.42 11.16 27.45
N HIS A 325 23.35 10.48 27.85
CA HIS A 325 22.36 10.98 28.80
C HIS A 325 22.01 9.93 29.87
N PRO A 326 22.97 9.53 30.75
CA PRO A 326 22.75 8.43 31.70
C PRO A 326 21.65 8.67 32.73
N LYS A 327 21.10 9.90 32.81
CA LYS A 327 19.96 10.27 33.67
C LYS A 327 18.61 10.20 32.97
N TRP A 328 18.59 9.89 31.69
CA TRP A 328 17.31 9.76 30.99
C TRP A 328 16.68 8.41 31.28
N ASN A 329 15.35 8.41 31.44
CA ASN A 329 14.60 7.17 31.59
C ASN A 329 14.34 6.52 30.23
N ASP A 330 13.96 5.25 30.24
CA ASP A 330 13.66 4.43 29.08
C ASP A 330 12.75 5.14 28.07
N ARG A 331 11.61 5.69 28.52
CA ARG A 331 10.66 6.38 27.63
C ARG A 331 11.29 7.56 26.91
N LYS A 332 12.09 8.37 27.60
CA LYS A 332 12.73 9.54 27.00
C LYS A 332 13.78 9.16 25.96
N ILE A 333 14.54 8.11 26.23
CA ILE A 333 15.51 7.56 25.28
C ILE A 333 14.77 7.04 24.05
N PHE A 334 13.74 6.20 24.23
CA PHE A 334 12.95 5.65 23.16
C PHE A 334 12.37 6.73 22.23
N GLU A 335 11.68 7.71 22.78
CA GLU A 335 11.04 8.74 21.97
C GLU A 335 12.07 9.61 21.22
N ARG A 336 13.24 9.82 21.80
CA ARG A 336 14.30 10.56 21.12
C ARG A 336 14.96 9.72 20.04
N ALA A 337 15.22 8.45 20.28
CA ALA A 337 15.73 7.52 19.28
C ALA A 337 14.76 7.42 18.10
N ARG A 338 13.47 7.27 18.37
CA ARG A 338 12.41 7.25 17.36
C ARG A 338 12.41 8.53 16.51
N GLN A 339 12.51 9.72 17.13
CA GLN A 339 12.56 10.97 16.38
C GLN A 339 13.76 11.04 15.42
N ILE A 340 14.93 10.58 15.87
CA ILE A 340 16.16 10.59 15.05
C ILE A 340 16.04 9.58 13.92
N ASN A 341 15.55 8.38 14.21
CA ASN A 341 15.38 7.31 13.23
C ASN A 341 14.40 7.73 12.11
N ILE A 342 13.24 8.31 12.47
CA ILE A 342 12.27 8.85 11.52
C ILE A 342 12.91 9.98 10.67
N ALA A 343 13.68 10.87 11.28
CA ALA A 343 14.32 11.96 10.54
C ALA A 343 15.35 11.45 9.53
N GLN A 344 16.12 10.42 9.87
CA GLN A 344 17.04 9.75 8.96
C GLN A 344 16.30 9.08 7.81
N TYR A 345 15.21 8.36 8.10
CA TYR A 345 14.36 7.74 7.11
C TYR A 345 13.78 8.76 6.13
N GLN A 346 13.17 9.84 6.64
CA GLN A 346 12.63 10.91 5.81
C GLN A 346 13.71 11.54 4.92
N GLN A 347 14.91 11.71 5.45
CA GLN A 347 16.04 12.26 4.69
C GLN A 347 16.41 11.35 3.52
N ILE A 348 16.54 10.04 3.76
CA ILE A 348 16.89 9.06 2.75
C ILE A 348 15.77 8.97 1.69
N VAL A 349 14.52 8.85 2.13
CA VAL A 349 13.38 8.81 1.20
C VAL A 349 13.34 10.04 0.31
N THR A 350 13.48 11.23 0.89
CA THR A 350 13.27 12.49 0.17
C THR A 350 14.44 12.84 -0.75
N TYR A 351 15.69 12.65 -0.29
CA TYR A 351 16.84 13.19 -1.01
C TYR A 351 17.74 12.14 -1.66
N GLU A 352 17.52 10.86 -1.39
CA GLU A 352 18.31 9.78 -1.98
C GLU A 352 17.43 8.87 -2.86
N TRP A 353 16.32 8.34 -2.33
CA TRP A 353 15.48 7.39 -3.04
C TRP A 353 14.55 8.08 -4.06
N LEU A 354 13.76 9.07 -3.65
CA LEU A 354 12.74 9.70 -4.50
C LEU A 354 13.33 10.34 -5.77
N PRO A 355 14.49 11.03 -5.72
CA PRO A 355 15.11 11.55 -6.94
C PRO A 355 15.51 10.49 -7.96
N GLN A 356 15.77 9.27 -7.53
CA GLN A 356 16.06 8.16 -8.44
C GLN A 356 14.81 7.69 -9.20
N GLN A 357 13.62 7.93 -8.64
CA GLN A 357 12.36 7.51 -9.24
C GLN A 357 11.76 8.58 -10.16
N ILE A 358 11.80 9.82 -9.76
CA ILE A 358 11.06 10.91 -10.43
C ILE A 358 11.95 12.08 -10.87
N GLY A 359 13.26 11.99 -10.67
CA GLY A 359 14.19 13.07 -10.97
C GLY A 359 14.28 14.12 -9.85
N GLU A 360 14.75 15.31 -10.21
CA GLU A 360 14.99 16.39 -9.24
C GLU A 360 13.67 16.84 -8.57
N ILE A 361 13.71 16.95 -7.26
CA ILE A 361 12.59 17.42 -6.45
C ILE A 361 12.79 18.87 -5.97
N SER A 362 11.69 19.55 -5.69
CA SER A 362 11.72 20.90 -5.13
C SER A 362 12.38 20.93 -3.75
N LYS A 363 13.08 22.02 -3.46
CA LYS A 363 13.66 22.23 -2.11
C LYS A 363 12.55 22.37 -1.07
N TYR A 364 12.80 21.81 0.10
CA TYR A 364 11.91 21.93 1.25
C TYR A 364 11.69 23.40 1.63
N GLN A 365 10.43 23.84 1.65
CA GLN A 365 10.04 25.22 1.95
C GLN A 365 9.61 25.44 3.41
N GLY A 366 9.66 24.41 4.23
CA GLY A 366 9.16 24.44 5.60
C GLY A 366 7.86 23.67 5.76
N TYR A 367 7.38 23.61 7.00
CA TYR A 367 6.11 22.96 7.31
C TYR A 367 4.93 23.88 6.88
N ASP A 368 3.99 23.30 6.14
CA ASP A 368 2.73 23.93 5.79
C ASP A 368 1.55 23.03 6.21
N SER A 369 0.74 23.50 7.15
CA SER A 369 -0.45 22.79 7.64
C SER A 369 -1.60 22.70 6.63
N LYS A 370 -1.54 23.48 5.56
CA LYS A 370 -2.53 23.46 4.47
C LYS A 370 -2.31 22.29 3.52
N GLU A 371 -1.07 21.81 3.41
CA GLU A 371 -0.73 20.65 2.61
C GLU A 371 -1.36 19.39 3.21
N THR A 372 -1.96 18.56 2.36
CA THR A 372 -2.50 17.29 2.80
C THR A 372 -1.41 16.20 2.78
N PRO A 373 -1.23 15.47 3.88
CA PRO A 373 -0.35 14.30 3.88
C PRO A 373 -1.01 13.07 3.25
N GLN A 374 -2.32 13.12 2.99
CA GLN A 374 -3.08 11.97 2.52
C GLN A 374 -2.71 11.63 1.08
N ILE A 375 -2.37 10.39 0.84
CA ILE A 375 -2.22 9.86 -0.52
C ILE A 375 -3.59 9.61 -1.15
N SER A 376 -3.65 9.60 -2.48
CA SER A 376 -4.90 9.35 -3.19
C SER A 376 -5.16 7.86 -3.41
N ASP A 377 -6.43 7.50 -3.61
CA ASP A 377 -6.83 6.15 -4.02
C ASP A 377 -6.11 5.73 -5.31
N GLU A 378 -6.01 6.65 -6.28
CA GLU A 378 -5.37 6.38 -7.58
C GLU A 378 -3.87 6.12 -7.41
N PHE A 379 -3.20 6.86 -6.52
CA PHE A 379 -1.81 6.62 -6.21
C PHE A 379 -1.62 5.31 -5.46
N ASN A 380 -2.46 5.04 -4.46
CA ASN A 380 -2.42 3.79 -3.71
C ASN A 380 -2.69 2.57 -4.60
N ALA A 381 -3.71 2.62 -5.46
CA ALA A 381 -4.14 1.47 -6.25
C ALA A 381 -3.28 1.24 -7.51
N ALA A 382 -2.71 2.29 -8.09
CA ALA A 382 -2.01 2.23 -9.37
C ALA A 382 -0.63 2.91 -9.33
N GLY A 383 -0.56 4.21 -9.03
CA GLY A 383 0.67 4.97 -9.18
C GLY A 383 1.85 4.41 -8.39
N PHE A 384 1.64 4.04 -7.13
CA PHE A 384 2.70 3.47 -6.29
C PHE A 384 2.97 1.97 -6.55
N ARG A 385 2.24 1.34 -7.49
CA ARG A 385 2.49 -0.04 -7.92
C ARG A 385 3.58 -0.17 -8.99
N PHE A 386 4.16 0.93 -9.45
CA PHE A 386 5.26 0.94 -10.42
C PHE A 386 6.45 0.06 -10.00
N GLY A 387 6.69 -0.10 -8.69
CA GLY A 387 7.73 -0.96 -8.15
C GLY A 387 7.64 -2.42 -8.60
N HIS A 388 6.44 -2.91 -8.97
CA HIS A 388 6.24 -4.26 -9.51
C HIS A 388 7.01 -4.46 -10.84
N SER A 389 7.18 -3.40 -11.64
CA SER A 389 7.98 -3.46 -12.86
C SER A 389 9.50 -3.43 -12.63
N GLN A 390 9.92 -3.13 -11.40
CA GLN A 390 11.33 -3.08 -11.00
C GLN A 390 11.81 -4.37 -10.33
N THR A 391 10.90 -5.30 -10.02
CA THR A 391 11.22 -6.56 -9.36
C THR A 391 11.90 -7.50 -10.33
N GLY A 392 13.13 -7.90 -10.04
CA GLY A 392 13.87 -8.87 -10.85
C GLY A 392 13.41 -10.32 -10.63
N ASN A 393 13.88 -11.21 -11.48
CA ASN A 393 13.55 -12.64 -11.44
C ASN A 393 14.22 -13.39 -10.27
N LYS A 394 15.21 -12.78 -9.62
CA LYS A 394 15.99 -13.39 -8.54
C LYS A 394 16.31 -12.35 -7.47
N ILE A 395 16.25 -12.79 -6.24
CA ILE A 395 16.87 -12.14 -5.10
C ILE A 395 18.04 -13.03 -4.70
N GLU A 396 19.26 -12.51 -4.80
CA GLU A 396 20.44 -13.23 -4.32
C GLU A 396 20.61 -12.92 -2.85
N VAL A 397 20.59 -13.97 -2.03
CA VAL A 397 21.01 -13.93 -0.64
C VAL A 397 22.47 -14.35 -0.63
N VAL A 398 23.34 -13.51 -0.14
CA VAL A 398 24.78 -13.79 -0.01
C VAL A 398 25.05 -14.05 1.46
N ASP A 399 25.67 -15.21 1.74
CA ASP A 399 26.09 -15.63 3.08
C ASP A 399 27.24 -14.73 3.63
#